data_70938138d3245ce258349f79168ec015
#
_entry.id   70938138d3245ce258349f79168ec015
#
_cell.length_a   1.000
_cell.length_b   1.000
_cell.length_c   1.000
_cell.angle_alpha   90.00
_cell.angle_beta   90.00
_cell.angle_gamma   90.00
#
_symmetry.space_group_name_H-M   'P 1'
#
loop_
_entity.id
_entity.type
_entity.pdbx_description
1 polymer ?
#
loop_
_entity_poly.entity_id
_entity_poly.type
_entity_poly.pdbx_seq_one_letter_code
_entity_poly.pdbx_strand_id
1 'polypeptide(L)'
;FVSPESFIHIAEDAGMIGRIGFWILEQACIQAKEWYQQGYQANISINISPRQFLIPNFHLDIVRTINEIGIPTSLISVEITESLLMQDLTHARHVLEYFREHGIFIYLDDFGTGFSSLNYLKNLPVDAIKIDRTFVKDLSTSTADQAIAASIITLGKNLDMLIVAEGIETAEQADFLIRNGCDLAQGFYYGHPVSASDAEQFLHPDDLLHCNIAHRPAAK
;
A
#
# COMPACT_ATOMS: atom_id res chain seq x y z
N PHE A 1 -11.40 18.80 -11.33
CA PHE A 1 -10.88 17.58 -10.69
C PHE A 1 -11.98 16.97 -9.83
N VAL A 2 -12.25 15.67 -9.99
CA VAL A 2 -13.23 14.92 -9.19
C VAL A 2 -12.44 14.00 -8.26
N SER A 3 -12.70 14.11 -6.93
CA SER A 3 -12.01 13.26 -5.95
C SER A 3 -12.37 11.79 -6.16
N PRO A 4 -11.40 10.87 -6.06
CA PRO A 4 -11.66 9.42 -6.08
C PRO A 4 -12.75 8.99 -5.09
N GLU A 5 -12.78 9.53 -3.89
CA GLU A 5 -13.81 9.26 -2.87
C GLU A 5 -15.23 9.53 -3.37
N SER A 6 -15.41 10.49 -4.28
CA SER A 6 -16.74 10.86 -4.78
C SER A 6 -17.26 9.98 -5.91
N PHE A 7 -16.39 9.25 -6.64
CA PHE A 7 -16.84 8.44 -7.78
C PHE A 7 -16.58 6.94 -7.64
N ILE A 8 -15.68 6.51 -6.77
CA ILE A 8 -15.35 5.07 -6.61
C ILE A 8 -16.58 4.27 -6.24
N HIS A 9 -17.40 4.73 -5.28
CA HIS A 9 -18.63 4.03 -4.90
C HIS A 9 -19.61 3.92 -6.07
N ILE A 10 -19.74 4.98 -6.89
CA ILE A 10 -20.58 4.95 -8.09
C ILE A 10 -20.05 3.93 -9.10
N ALA A 11 -18.72 3.89 -9.30
CA ALA A 11 -18.09 2.93 -10.19
C ALA A 11 -18.24 1.48 -9.71
N GLU A 12 -18.19 1.26 -8.40
CA GLU A 12 -18.46 -0.04 -7.79
C GLU A 12 -19.91 -0.49 -8.02
N ASP A 13 -20.88 0.39 -7.77
CA ASP A 13 -22.29 0.10 -7.94
C ASP A 13 -22.68 -0.11 -9.41
N ALA A 14 -22.04 0.60 -10.31
CA ALA A 14 -22.20 0.43 -11.76
C ALA A 14 -21.43 -0.78 -12.33
N GLY A 15 -20.66 -1.53 -11.52
CA GLY A 15 -19.82 -2.64 -11.98
C GLY A 15 -18.65 -2.22 -12.87
N MET A 16 -18.29 -0.93 -12.85
CA MET A 16 -17.22 -0.36 -13.68
C MET A 16 -15.85 -0.40 -13.00
N ILE A 17 -15.78 -0.65 -11.68
CA ILE A 17 -14.56 -0.57 -10.90
C ILE A 17 -13.46 -1.50 -11.41
N GLY A 18 -13.81 -2.69 -11.91
CA GLY A 18 -12.84 -3.62 -12.51
C GLY A 18 -12.14 -3.01 -13.72
N ARG A 19 -12.89 -2.39 -14.64
CA ARG A 19 -12.32 -1.75 -15.83
C ARG A 19 -11.47 -0.54 -15.50
N ILE A 20 -11.92 0.28 -14.55
CA ILE A 20 -11.19 1.46 -14.07
C ILE A 20 -9.88 1.02 -13.43
N GLY A 21 -9.92 0.02 -12.56
CA GLY A 21 -8.73 -0.47 -11.86
C GLY A 21 -7.69 -1.09 -12.80
N PHE A 22 -8.11 -1.85 -13.82
CA PHE A 22 -7.17 -2.34 -14.83
C PHE A 22 -6.56 -1.21 -15.65
N TRP A 23 -7.34 -0.19 -16.00
CA TRP A 23 -6.79 0.98 -16.68
C TRP A 23 -5.78 1.73 -15.79
N ILE A 24 -6.07 1.89 -14.49
CA ILE A 24 -5.12 2.50 -13.54
C ILE A 24 -3.83 1.66 -13.46
N LEU A 25 -3.94 0.34 -13.36
CA LEU A 25 -2.80 -0.56 -13.36
C LEU A 25 -1.93 -0.39 -14.62
N GLU A 26 -2.55 -0.36 -15.80
CA GLU A 26 -1.84 -0.14 -17.06
C GLU A 26 -1.10 1.22 -17.05
N GLN A 27 -1.77 2.30 -16.62
CA GLN A 27 -1.14 3.62 -16.57
C GLN A 27 0.03 3.65 -15.56
N ALA A 28 -0.14 3.05 -14.39
CA ALA A 28 0.91 2.94 -13.38
C ALA A 28 2.12 2.15 -13.91
N CYS A 29 1.88 1.03 -14.61
CA CYS A 29 2.94 0.22 -15.21
C CYS A 29 3.66 0.96 -16.35
N ILE A 30 2.94 1.71 -17.18
CA ILE A 30 3.54 2.54 -18.25
C ILE A 30 4.43 3.60 -17.61
N GLN A 31 3.95 4.32 -16.59
CA GLN A 31 4.73 5.34 -15.89
C GLN A 31 5.95 4.74 -15.18
N ALA A 32 5.78 3.59 -14.50
CA ALA A 32 6.89 2.88 -13.88
C ALA A 32 7.96 2.49 -14.91
N LYS A 33 7.53 2.09 -16.13
CA LYS A 33 8.45 1.76 -17.23
C LYS A 33 9.25 2.98 -17.69
N GLU A 34 8.60 4.12 -17.84
CA GLU A 34 9.26 5.36 -18.24
C GLU A 34 10.33 5.75 -17.23
N TRP A 35 10.00 5.74 -15.94
CA TRP A 35 10.95 6.04 -14.87
C TRP A 35 12.08 5.00 -14.78
N TYR A 36 11.76 3.72 -14.92
CA TYR A 36 12.76 2.64 -14.93
C TYR A 36 13.75 2.78 -16.06
N GLN A 37 13.30 3.17 -17.28
CA GLN A 37 14.17 3.43 -18.43
C GLN A 37 15.07 4.64 -18.22
N GLN A 38 14.68 5.60 -17.38
CA GLN A 38 15.49 6.74 -16.98
C GLN A 38 16.46 6.42 -15.82
N GLY A 39 16.41 5.19 -15.28
CA GLY A 39 17.28 4.73 -14.19
C GLY A 39 16.67 4.87 -12.80
N TYR A 40 15.40 5.31 -12.68
CA TYR A 40 14.70 5.37 -11.40
C TYR A 40 14.05 4.02 -11.08
N GLN A 41 14.13 3.61 -9.81
CA GLN A 41 13.49 2.38 -9.32
C GLN A 41 12.30 2.69 -8.41
N ALA A 42 11.50 3.66 -8.80
CA ALA A 42 10.33 4.07 -8.04
C ALA A 42 9.27 2.95 -8.02
N ASN A 43 8.79 2.58 -6.83
CA ASN A 43 7.65 1.68 -6.67
C ASN A 43 6.35 2.49 -6.70
N ILE A 44 5.38 2.02 -7.48
CA ILE A 44 4.04 2.62 -7.57
C ILE A 44 3.04 1.71 -6.87
N SER A 45 2.37 2.23 -5.87
CA SER A 45 1.34 1.53 -5.12
C SER A 45 -0.04 1.74 -5.73
N ILE A 46 -0.84 0.67 -5.80
CA ILE A 46 -2.18 0.68 -6.39
C ILE A 46 -3.19 0.16 -5.37
N ASN A 47 -4.21 0.97 -5.10
CA ASN A 47 -5.33 0.57 -4.25
C ASN A 47 -6.23 -0.45 -4.95
N ILE A 48 -6.56 -1.54 -4.27
CA ILE A 48 -7.46 -2.59 -4.75
C ILE A 48 -8.80 -2.52 -4.02
N SER A 49 -9.85 -2.26 -4.80
CA SER A 49 -11.22 -2.27 -4.26
C SER A 49 -11.65 -3.70 -3.87
N PRO A 50 -12.46 -3.85 -2.80
CA PRO A 50 -13.03 -5.15 -2.43
C PRO A 50 -13.77 -5.84 -3.59
N ARG A 51 -14.48 -5.09 -4.42
CA ARG A 51 -15.18 -5.65 -5.59
C ARG A 51 -14.23 -6.12 -6.69
N GLN A 52 -13.10 -5.46 -6.88
CA GLN A 52 -12.07 -5.92 -7.84
C GLN A 52 -11.43 -7.22 -7.37
N PHE A 53 -11.14 -7.31 -6.08
CA PHE A 53 -10.51 -8.49 -5.49
C PHE A 53 -11.34 -9.76 -5.68
N LEU A 54 -12.67 -9.64 -5.78
CA LEU A 54 -13.61 -10.75 -6.02
C LEU A 54 -13.75 -11.12 -7.51
N ILE A 55 -13.15 -10.39 -8.43
CA ILE A 55 -13.18 -10.73 -9.87
C ILE A 55 -12.37 -12.03 -10.08
N PRO A 56 -12.94 -13.05 -10.74
CA PRO A 56 -12.22 -14.29 -11.02
C PRO A 56 -10.89 -14.02 -11.76
N ASN A 57 -9.82 -14.64 -11.29
CA ASN A 57 -8.47 -14.53 -11.87
C ASN A 57 -7.85 -13.12 -11.83
N PHE A 58 -8.41 -12.19 -11.06
CA PHE A 58 -7.93 -10.82 -10.92
C PHE A 58 -6.42 -10.74 -10.66
N HIS A 59 -5.89 -11.56 -9.75
CA HIS A 59 -4.48 -11.61 -9.40
C HIS A 59 -3.60 -12.10 -10.58
N LEU A 60 -4.11 -13.04 -11.39
CA LEU A 60 -3.41 -13.50 -12.60
C LEU A 60 -3.31 -12.38 -13.64
N ASP A 61 -4.41 -11.64 -13.81
CA ASP A 61 -4.48 -10.54 -14.77
C ASP A 61 -3.54 -9.39 -14.39
N ILE A 62 -3.40 -9.07 -13.10
CA ILE A 62 -2.43 -8.07 -12.64
C ILE A 62 -1.01 -8.48 -13.03
N VAL A 63 -0.57 -9.68 -12.64
CA VAL A 63 0.79 -10.16 -12.94
C VAL A 63 1.03 -10.25 -14.45
N ARG A 64 0.02 -10.72 -15.21
CA ARG A 64 0.11 -10.77 -16.67
C ARG A 64 0.31 -9.38 -17.26
N THR A 65 -0.47 -8.38 -16.85
CA THR A 65 -0.35 -6.99 -17.35
C THR A 65 1.03 -6.42 -17.09
N ILE A 66 1.57 -6.59 -15.88
CA ILE A 66 2.92 -6.12 -15.53
C ILE A 66 3.97 -6.77 -16.45
N ASN A 67 3.87 -8.10 -16.66
CA ASN A 67 4.80 -8.84 -17.51
C ASN A 67 4.68 -8.46 -18.99
N GLU A 68 3.47 -8.24 -19.51
CA GLU A 68 3.23 -7.81 -20.89
C GLU A 68 3.80 -6.40 -21.16
N ILE A 69 3.72 -5.51 -20.19
CA ILE A 69 4.35 -4.17 -20.26
C ILE A 69 5.88 -4.30 -20.19
N GLY A 70 6.39 -5.33 -19.51
CA GLY A 70 7.82 -5.68 -19.47
C GLY A 70 8.60 -4.83 -18.46
N ILE A 71 8.09 -4.72 -17.25
CA ILE A 71 8.77 -4.12 -16.09
C ILE A 71 8.97 -5.17 -14.98
N PRO A 72 9.96 -4.98 -14.10
CA PRO A 72 10.05 -5.77 -12.88
C PRO A 72 8.77 -5.63 -12.03
N THR A 73 8.22 -6.74 -11.57
CA THR A 73 7.00 -6.74 -10.72
C THR A 73 7.20 -5.98 -9.41
N SER A 74 8.45 -5.91 -8.92
CA SER A 74 8.83 -5.14 -7.73
C SER A 74 8.63 -3.62 -7.84
N LEU A 75 8.40 -3.09 -9.05
CA LEU A 75 8.07 -1.68 -9.25
C LEU A 75 6.58 -1.38 -9.03
N ILE A 76 5.78 -2.39 -8.82
CA ILE A 76 4.34 -2.27 -8.52
C ILE A 76 4.08 -2.90 -7.16
N SER A 77 3.30 -2.24 -6.35
CA SER A 77 2.76 -2.74 -5.08
C SER A 77 1.24 -2.60 -5.05
N VAL A 78 0.62 -3.36 -4.18
CA VAL A 78 -0.84 -3.33 -3.99
C VAL A 78 -1.18 -2.91 -2.56
N GLU A 79 -2.21 -2.08 -2.44
CA GLU A 79 -2.79 -1.67 -1.16
C GLU A 79 -4.16 -2.31 -1.01
N ILE A 80 -4.37 -3.01 0.09
CA ILE A 80 -5.60 -3.73 0.40
C ILE A 80 -6.05 -3.38 1.81
N THR A 81 -7.34 -3.09 1.96
CA THR A 81 -7.88 -2.75 3.27
C THR A 81 -8.07 -3.98 4.14
N GLU A 82 -7.99 -3.79 5.46
CA GLU A 82 -8.28 -4.84 6.44
C GLU A 82 -9.67 -5.46 6.22
N SER A 83 -10.67 -4.63 5.97
CA SER A 83 -12.06 -5.05 5.76
C SER A 83 -12.24 -5.97 4.55
N LEU A 84 -11.43 -5.81 3.50
CA LEU A 84 -11.43 -6.69 2.34
C LEU A 84 -10.99 -8.10 2.72
N LEU A 85 -9.91 -8.23 3.48
CA LEU A 85 -9.35 -9.52 3.88
C LEU A 85 -10.33 -10.33 4.72
N MET A 86 -11.15 -9.65 5.52
CA MET A 86 -12.11 -10.25 6.44
C MET A 86 -13.31 -10.88 5.74
N GLN A 87 -13.58 -10.57 4.48
CA GLN A 87 -14.71 -11.13 3.75
C GLN A 87 -14.51 -12.63 3.41
N ASP A 88 -13.29 -12.99 2.97
CA ASP A 88 -12.89 -14.38 2.72
C ASP A 88 -11.37 -14.53 2.90
N LEU A 89 -10.96 -14.89 4.10
CA LEU A 89 -9.55 -15.05 4.46
C LEU A 89 -8.82 -16.12 3.64
N THR A 90 -9.53 -17.18 3.24
CA THR A 90 -8.93 -18.27 2.49
C THR A 90 -8.59 -17.81 1.08
N HIS A 91 -9.55 -17.16 0.43
CA HIS A 91 -9.33 -16.57 -0.90
C HIS A 91 -8.27 -15.46 -0.84
N ALA A 92 -8.39 -14.56 0.14
CA ALA A 92 -7.44 -13.48 0.33
C ALA A 92 -6.01 -14.01 0.47
N ARG A 93 -5.79 -14.98 1.35
CA ARG A 93 -4.47 -15.59 1.53
C ARG A 93 -3.90 -16.16 0.23
N HIS A 94 -4.70 -16.90 -0.54
CA HIS A 94 -4.27 -17.46 -1.82
C HIS A 94 -3.82 -16.37 -2.81
N VAL A 95 -4.60 -15.29 -2.94
CA VAL A 95 -4.27 -14.15 -3.82
C VAL A 95 -2.99 -13.44 -3.38
N LEU A 96 -2.85 -13.19 -2.06
CA LEU A 96 -1.68 -12.52 -1.52
C LEU A 96 -0.41 -13.37 -1.62
N GLU A 97 -0.51 -14.70 -1.38
CA GLU A 97 0.60 -15.63 -1.60
C GLU A 97 1.06 -15.56 -3.05
N TYR A 98 0.13 -15.55 -4.00
CA TYR A 98 0.44 -15.42 -5.42
C TYR A 98 1.15 -14.10 -5.75
N PHE A 99 0.70 -12.97 -5.22
CA PHE A 99 1.37 -11.68 -5.41
C PHE A 99 2.81 -11.69 -4.87
N ARG A 100 2.99 -12.21 -3.67
CA ARG A 100 4.31 -12.31 -3.03
C ARG A 100 5.26 -13.23 -3.81
N GLU A 101 4.79 -14.38 -4.31
CA GLU A 101 5.57 -15.29 -5.15
C GLU A 101 6.05 -14.62 -6.44
N HIS A 102 5.30 -13.63 -6.94
CA HIS A 102 5.66 -12.86 -8.13
C HIS A 102 6.41 -11.55 -7.80
N GLY A 103 6.77 -11.33 -6.55
CA GLY A 103 7.57 -10.17 -6.14
C GLY A 103 6.79 -8.85 -6.08
N ILE A 104 5.46 -8.90 -6.02
CA ILE A 104 4.61 -7.73 -5.79
C ILE A 104 4.55 -7.48 -4.28
N PHE A 105 4.86 -6.26 -3.85
CA PHE A 105 4.81 -5.84 -2.46
C PHE A 105 3.38 -5.55 -2.02
N ILE A 106 3.02 -5.91 -0.78
CA ILE A 106 1.65 -5.85 -0.30
C ILE A 106 1.57 -4.97 0.94
N TYR A 107 0.80 -3.89 0.85
CA TYR A 107 0.45 -3.02 1.97
C TYR A 107 -0.93 -3.39 2.51
N LEU A 108 -1.03 -3.53 3.82
CA LEU A 108 -2.30 -3.60 4.55
C LEU A 108 -2.72 -2.20 4.94
N ASP A 109 -3.77 -1.71 4.32
CA ASP A 109 -4.28 -0.35 4.45
C ASP A 109 -5.41 -0.23 5.49
N ASP A 110 -5.66 0.99 5.99
CA ASP A 110 -6.69 1.33 6.98
C ASP A 110 -6.57 0.52 8.29
N PHE A 111 -5.35 0.12 8.67
CA PHE A 111 -5.17 -0.76 9.81
C PHE A 111 -5.56 -0.11 11.13
N GLY A 112 -6.36 -0.85 11.90
CA GLY A 112 -6.85 -0.43 13.22
C GLY A 112 -8.24 0.19 13.20
N THR A 113 -8.84 0.43 12.03
CA THR A 113 -10.21 0.96 11.92
C THR A 113 -11.28 -0.13 11.99
N GLY A 114 -10.88 -1.40 11.85
CA GLY A 114 -11.73 -2.59 11.82
C GLY A 114 -11.60 -3.48 13.06
N PHE A 115 -12.21 -4.66 12.99
CA PHE A 115 -12.10 -5.69 14.02
C PHE A 115 -10.85 -6.54 13.79
N SER A 116 -9.68 -5.99 14.05
CA SER A 116 -8.42 -6.71 13.92
C SER A 116 -8.34 -7.88 14.88
N SER A 117 -8.53 -9.10 14.42
CA SER A 117 -8.03 -10.23 15.16
C SER A 117 -6.54 -10.43 14.82
N LEU A 118 -5.66 -10.11 15.73
CA LEU A 118 -4.20 -10.27 15.59
C LEU A 118 -3.78 -11.68 15.16
N ASN A 119 -4.68 -12.66 15.31
CA ASN A 119 -4.39 -14.06 15.00
C ASN A 119 -4.20 -14.31 13.51
N TYR A 120 -4.86 -13.56 12.61
CA TYR A 120 -4.60 -13.78 11.19
C TYR A 120 -3.51 -12.87 10.63
N LEU A 121 -3.30 -11.68 11.18
CA LEU A 121 -2.23 -10.81 10.73
C LEU A 121 -0.87 -11.54 10.72
N LYS A 122 -0.61 -12.33 11.76
CA LYS A 122 0.59 -13.18 11.87
C LYS A 122 0.78 -14.14 10.67
N ASN A 123 -0.31 -14.57 10.05
CA ASN A 123 -0.29 -15.62 9.01
C ASN A 123 -0.59 -15.06 7.61
N LEU A 124 -0.84 -13.76 7.50
CA LEU A 124 -1.05 -13.13 6.19
C LEU A 124 0.30 -12.76 5.56
N PRO A 125 0.44 -13.01 4.25
CA PRO A 125 1.65 -12.67 3.52
C PRO A 125 1.64 -11.19 3.11
N VAL A 126 1.56 -10.27 4.09
CA VAL A 126 1.65 -8.83 3.90
C VAL A 126 3.04 -8.34 4.32
N ASP A 127 3.54 -7.30 3.66
CA ASP A 127 4.90 -6.79 3.83
C ASP A 127 4.92 -5.52 4.68
N ALA A 128 3.84 -4.75 4.66
CA ALA A 128 3.73 -3.49 5.38
C ALA A 128 2.34 -3.25 5.95
N ILE A 129 2.29 -2.47 7.03
CA ILE A 129 1.05 -1.97 7.63
C ILE A 129 1.03 -0.45 7.47
N LYS A 130 -0.09 0.10 6.97
CA LYS A 130 -0.35 1.53 6.91
C LYS A 130 -1.22 1.93 8.09
N ILE A 131 -0.73 2.85 8.91
CA ILE A 131 -1.49 3.42 10.03
C ILE A 131 -2.44 4.45 9.45
N ASP A 132 -3.74 4.22 9.63
CA ASP A 132 -4.77 5.11 9.12
C ASP A 132 -4.65 6.53 9.71
N ARG A 133 -4.98 7.52 8.87
CA ARG A 133 -4.93 8.95 9.22
C ARG A 133 -5.73 9.32 10.47
N THR A 134 -6.76 8.56 10.82
CA THR A 134 -7.57 8.84 12.02
C THR A 134 -6.76 8.73 13.30
N PHE A 135 -5.74 7.88 13.34
CA PHE A 135 -4.82 7.73 14.47
C PHE A 135 -3.63 8.70 14.41
N VAL A 136 -3.38 9.32 13.25
CA VAL A 136 -2.28 10.26 13.04
C VAL A 136 -2.71 11.70 13.28
N LYS A 137 -3.94 12.03 12.90
CA LYS A 137 -4.48 13.40 12.92
C LYS A 137 -4.34 14.09 14.29
N ASP A 138 -4.67 13.40 15.37
CA ASP A 138 -4.73 13.97 16.70
C ASP A 138 -3.53 13.59 17.59
N LEU A 139 -2.42 13.10 17.01
CA LEU A 139 -1.22 12.67 17.75
C LEU A 139 -0.60 13.76 18.63
N SER A 140 -0.74 15.03 18.27
CA SER A 140 -0.22 16.14 19.09
C SER A 140 -1.04 16.40 20.37
N THR A 141 -2.29 15.93 20.43
CA THR A 141 -3.24 16.29 21.50
C THR A 141 -3.88 15.10 22.19
N SER A 142 -3.94 13.94 21.54
CA SER A 142 -4.61 12.73 22.04
C SER A 142 -3.62 11.70 22.54
N THR A 143 -3.57 11.47 23.86
CA THR A 143 -2.76 10.37 24.42
C THR A 143 -3.29 8.99 24.05
N ALA A 144 -4.58 8.87 23.71
CA ALA A 144 -5.17 7.63 23.25
C ALA A 144 -4.65 7.28 21.83
N ASP A 145 -4.64 8.24 20.90
CA ASP A 145 -4.14 8.02 19.55
C ASP A 145 -2.63 7.77 19.55
N GLN A 146 -1.88 8.47 20.44
CA GLN A 146 -0.46 8.18 20.67
C GLN A 146 -0.25 6.72 21.10
N ALA A 147 -1.04 6.22 22.03
CA ALA A 147 -0.93 4.84 22.52
C ALA A 147 -1.31 3.82 21.43
N ILE A 148 -2.34 4.10 20.62
CA ILE A 148 -2.76 3.25 19.49
C ILE A 148 -1.67 3.21 18.44
N ALA A 149 -1.20 4.35 17.95
CA ALA A 149 -0.16 4.43 16.93
C ALA A 149 1.13 3.72 17.38
N ALA A 150 1.60 3.97 18.61
CA ALA A 150 2.76 3.28 19.17
C ALA A 150 2.57 1.76 19.28
N SER A 151 1.35 1.31 19.61
CA SER A 151 1.03 -0.13 19.66
C SER A 151 1.05 -0.77 18.29
N ILE A 152 0.51 -0.10 17.26
CA ILE A 152 0.54 -0.57 15.86
C ILE A 152 1.99 -0.67 15.38
N ILE A 153 2.81 0.34 15.63
CA ILE A 153 4.23 0.33 15.26
C ILE A 153 4.94 -0.84 15.93
N THR A 154 4.75 -1.03 17.23
CA THR A 154 5.36 -2.14 17.98
C THR A 154 4.91 -3.50 17.45
N LEU A 155 3.62 -3.65 17.16
CA LEU A 155 3.05 -4.88 16.61
C LEU A 155 3.68 -5.23 15.25
N GLY A 156 3.70 -4.27 14.31
CA GLY A 156 4.24 -4.52 12.98
C GLY A 156 5.73 -4.85 13.00
N LYS A 157 6.51 -4.15 13.84
CA LYS A 157 7.93 -4.47 14.05
C LYS A 157 8.14 -5.89 14.57
N ASN A 158 7.33 -6.34 15.52
CA ASN A 158 7.40 -7.70 16.07
C ASN A 158 6.97 -8.78 15.05
N LEU A 159 6.25 -8.40 14.02
CA LEU A 159 5.86 -9.26 12.90
C LEU A 159 6.77 -9.09 11.68
N ASP A 160 7.86 -8.35 11.83
CA ASP A 160 8.80 -8.04 10.74
C ASP A 160 8.16 -7.33 9.53
N MET A 161 7.14 -6.53 9.76
CA MET A 161 6.46 -5.73 8.74
C MET A 161 7.00 -4.29 8.76
N LEU A 162 7.03 -3.64 7.60
CA LEU A 162 7.25 -2.19 7.52
C LEU A 162 6.02 -1.44 8.03
N ILE A 163 6.27 -0.28 8.62
CA ILE A 163 5.20 0.60 9.11
C ILE A 163 5.22 1.90 8.31
N VAL A 164 4.08 2.20 7.73
CA VAL A 164 3.80 3.46 7.01
C VAL A 164 2.79 4.25 7.80
N ALA A 165 3.03 5.51 8.06
CA ALA A 165 2.02 6.39 8.67
C ALA A 165 1.45 7.33 7.61
N GLU A 166 0.12 7.46 7.60
CA GLU A 166 -0.61 8.29 6.65
C GLU A 166 -1.19 9.56 7.24
N GLY A 167 -1.44 10.53 6.38
CA GLY A 167 -2.13 11.76 6.75
C GLY A 167 -1.33 12.66 7.68
N ILE A 168 0.00 12.64 7.57
CA ILE A 168 0.88 13.53 8.34
C ILE A 168 0.75 14.95 7.79
N GLU A 169 0.38 15.89 8.66
CA GLU A 169 0.17 17.29 8.31
C GLU A 169 1.10 18.24 9.07
N THR A 170 1.71 17.79 10.18
CA THR A 170 2.58 18.65 11.02
C THR A 170 3.90 17.99 11.38
N ALA A 171 4.90 18.81 11.72
CA ALA A 171 6.21 18.35 12.19
C ALA A 171 6.10 17.55 13.50
N GLU A 172 5.20 17.93 14.41
CA GLU A 172 5.00 17.26 15.69
C GLU A 172 4.51 15.82 15.50
N GLN A 173 3.60 15.60 14.51
CA GLN A 173 3.13 14.26 14.15
C GLN A 173 4.30 13.43 13.58
N ALA A 174 5.06 14.00 12.64
CA ALA A 174 6.24 13.35 12.06
C ALA A 174 7.27 12.95 13.12
N ASP A 175 7.60 13.88 14.04
CA ASP A 175 8.55 13.64 15.13
C ASP A 175 8.09 12.54 16.09
N PHE A 176 6.78 12.48 16.38
CA PHE A 176 6.23 11.41 17.22
C PHE A 176 6.41 10.05 16.55
N LEU A 177 6.06 9.94 15.29
CA LEU A 177 6.14 8.69 14.51
C LEU A 177 7.57 8.21 14.34
N ILE A 178 8.52 9.11 14.01
CA ILE A 178 9.94 8.80 13.91
C ILE A 178 10.49 8.28 15.26
N ARG A 179 10.18 8.95 16.37
CA ARG A 179 10.64 8.52 17.71
C ARG A 179 10.10 7.17 18.13
N ASN A 180 8.93 6.77 17.63
CA ASN A 180 8.36 5.44 17.88
C ASN A 180 8.81 4.38 16.87
N GLY A 181 9.64 4.74 15.87
CA GLY A 181 10.24 3.79 14.94
C GLY A 181 9.37 3.48 13.72
N CYS A 182 8.47 4.39 13.31
CA CYS A 182 7.79 4.30 12.02
C CYS A 182 8.82 4.32 10.88
N ASP A 183 8.67 3.46 9.87
CA ASP A 183 9.65 3.32 8.80
C ASP A 183 9.44 4.32 7.68
N LEU A 184 8.19 4.58 7.31
CA LEU A 184 7.78 5.42 6.19
C LEU A 184 6.66 6.37 6.61
N ALA A 185 6.56 7.49 5.93
CA ALA A 185 5.63 8.55 6.26
C ALA A 185 5.04 9.16 4.98
N GLN A 186 3.72 9.36 4.97
CA GLN A 186 2.98 9.97 3.88
C GLN A 186 2.02 11.04 4.42
N GLY A 187 1.93 12.18 3.73
CA GLY A 187 0.97 13.24 4.10
C GLY A 187 1.36 14.60 3.54
N PHE A 188 0.46 15.56 3.71
CA PHE A 188 0.62 16.92 3.18
C PHE A 188 1.81 17.69 3.78
N TYR A 189 2.32 17.25 4.92
CA TYR A 189 3.55 17.78 5.49
C TYR A 189 4.75 17.56 4.55
N TYR A 190 4.79 16.44 3.84
CA TYR A 190 5.85 16.12 2.88
C TYR A 190 5.56 16.62 1.47
N GLY A 191 4.29 16.63 1.06
CA GLY A 191 3.88 17.12 -0.24
C GLY A 191 2.43 16.80 -0.56
N HIS A 192 1.84 17.62 -1.43
CA HIS A 192 0.53 17.34 -2.01
C HIS A 192 0.67 16.42 -3.22
N PRO A 193 -0.41 15.71 -3.61
CA PRO A 193 -0.41 14.95 -4.85
C PRO A 193 -0.07 15.82 -6.05
N VAL A 194 0.85 15.36 -6.87
CA VAL A 194 1.34 16.07 -8.06
C VAL A 194 1.19 15.16 -9.29
N SER A 195 1.37 15.74 -10.49
CA SER A 195 1.43 14.93 -11.72
C SER A 195 2.67 14.05 -11.75
N ALA A 196 2.66 12.99 -12.56
CA ALA A 196 3.81 12.13 -12.72
C ALA A 196 5.07 12.90 -13.17
N SER A 197 4.90 13.88 -14.07
CA SER A 197 6.00 14.73 -14.52
C SER A 197 6.57 15.63 -13.42
N ASP A 198 5.72 16.10 -12.50
CA ASP A 198 6.19 16.91 -11.37
C ASP A 198 6.80 16.04 -10.28
N ALA A 199 6.40 14.77 -10.19
CA ALA A 199 6.97 13.81 -9.24
C ALA A 199 8.42 13.45 -9.57
N GLU A 200 8.85 13.55 -10.82
CA GLU A 200 10.21 13.23 -11.26
C GLU A 200 11.29 14.02 -10.49
N GLN A 201 11.00 15.26 -10.09
CA GLN A 201 11.94 16.07 -9.31
C GLN A 201 12.26 15.51 -7.91
N PHE A 202 11.43 14.59 -7.41
CA PHE A 202 11.60 13.93 -6.11
C PHE A 202 12.22 12.53 -6.23
N LEU A 203 12.36 12.02 -7.47
CA LEU A 203 12.95 10.70 -7.70
C LEU A 203 14.47 10.79 -7.67
N HIS A 204 15.11 9.93 -6.91
CA HIS A 204 16.55 9.80 -6.90
C HIS A 204 16.95 8.40 -7.38
N PRO A 205 18.06 8.27 -8.16
CA PRO A 205 18.51 6.96 -8.64
C PRO A 205 18.81 5.94 -7.54
N ASP A 206 19.10 6.42 -6.33
CA ASP A 206 19.42 5.61 -5.16
C ASP A 206 18.22 5.32 -4.26
N ASP A 207 17.00 5.74 -4.62
CA ASP A 207 15.78 5.46 -3.87
C ASP A 207 15.35 4.00 -3.96
N LEU A 208 16.24 3.11 -3.53
CA LEU A 208 16.03 1.66 -3.41
C LEU A 208 15.18 1.30 -2.19
N LEU A 209 14.24 2.16 -1.77
CA LEU A 209 13.58 2.02 -0.47
C LEU A 209 12.83 0.69 -0.27
N HIS A 210 12.56 -0.07 -1.33
CA HIS A 210 11.85 -1.36 -1.20
C HIS A 210 12.50 -2.54 -1.94
N CYS A 211 13.48 -2.34 -2.82
CA CYS A 211 14.09 -3.45 -3.57
C CYS A 211 14.89 -4.45 -2.71
N ASN A 212 15.31 -4.07 -1.51
CA ASN A 212 16.06 -4.98 -0.62
C ASN A 212 15.17 -5.96 0.17
N ILE A 213 13.85 -5.85 0.10
CA ILE A 213 12.94 -6.75 0.82
C ILE A 213 12.69 -8.05 0.02
N ALA A 214 12.99 -8.08 -1.26
CA ALA A 214 12.84 -9.25 -2.14
C ALA A 214 13.71 -10.47 -1.76
N HIS A 215 14.52 -10.40 -0.70
CA HIS A 215 15.37 -11.49 -0.21
C HIS A 215 14.97 -12.00 1.18
N ARG A 216 13.70 -11.90 1.59
CA ARG A 216 13.26 -12.69 2.75
C ARG A 216 13.11 -14.16 2.31
N PRO A 217 13.87 -15.11 2.91
CA PRO A 217 13.66 -16.51 2.65
C PRO A 217 12.22 -16.86 3.02
N ALA A 218 11.55 -17.63 2.16
CA ALA A 218 10.23 -18.17 2.47
C ALA A 218 10.28 -18.80 3.88
N ALA A 219 9.39 -18.37 4.76
CA ALA A 219 9.26 -18.96 6.08
C ALA A 219 9.02 -20.46 5.91
N LYS A 220 9.89 -21.28 6.57
CA LYS A 220 9.80 -22.73 6.58
C LYS A 220 8.55 -23.20 7.30
#